data_77f3c1b0ed64c5f630a5ce4d6c71c07f
#
_entry.id   77f3c1b0ed64c5f630a5ce4d6c71c07f
#
_cell.length_a   1.000
_cell.length_b   1.000
_cell.length_c   1.000
_cell.angle_alpha   90.00
_cell.angle_beta   90.00
_cell.angle_gamma   90.00
#
_symmetry.space_group_name_H-M   'P 1'
#
loop_
_entity.id
_entity.type
_entity.pdbx_description
1 polymer ?
#
loop_
_entity_poly.entity_id
_entity_poly.type
_entity_poly.pdbx_seq_one_letter_code
_entity_poly.pdbx_strand_id
1 'polypeptide(L)'
;MSNFSSYWDSICQIYFLTKHYLILAEELSEEFDTFLQPVKEHRDAFDHIARVYGYKYLQSEIKNVDVYRSENMNKAVGHVYRAFFDTADWLSYICRKKI
;
A
#
# COMPACT_ATOMS: atom_id res chain seq x y z
N MET A 1 -17.57 16.26 -8.02
CA MET A 1 -16.18 15.82 -7.92
C MET A 1 -16.00 15.01 -6.63
N SER A 2 -15.41 13.85 -6.73
CA SER A 2 -15.23 12.98 -5.57
C SER A 2 -14.17 13.56 -4.63
N ASN A 3 -14.49 13.57 -3.33
CA ASN A 3 -13.55 13.98 -2.30
C ASN A 3 -12.80 12.76 -1.80
N PHE A 4 -11.50 12.71 -2.05
CA PHE A 4 -10.64 11.59 -1.67
C PHE A 4 -9.89 11.80 -0.36
N SER A 5 -10.23 12.84 0.42
CA SER A 5 -9.53 13.16 1.66
C SER A 5 -9.42 11.98 2.62
N SER A 6 -10.53 11.26 2.85
CA SER A 6 -10.53 10.14 3.78
C SER A 6 -9.66 8.98 3.28
N TYR A 7 -9.64 8.74 1.98
CA TYR A 7 -8.75 7.72 1.40
C TYR A 7 -7.29 8.11 1.59
N TRP A 8 -6.96 9.37 1.31
CA TRP A 8 -5.59 9.87 1.48
C TRP A 8 -5.14 9.84 2.93
N ASP A 9 -6.04 10.19 3.88
CA ASP A 9 -5.72 10.11 5.30
C ASP A 9 -5.37 8.69 5.70
N SER A 10 -6.17 7.72 5.26
CA SER A 10 -5.90 6.31 5.53
C SER A 10 -4.58 5.84 4.92
N ILE A 11 -4.35 6.19 3.65
CA ILE A 11 -3.12 5.82 2.93
C ILE A 11 -1.90 6.36 3.67
N CYS A 12 -1.93 7.65 4.03
CA CYS A 12 -0.78 8.29 4.69
C CYS A 12 -0.52 7.70 6.06
N GLN A 13 -1.55 7.55 6.88
CA GLN A 13 -1.38 7.01 8.23
C GLN A 13 -0.83 5.58 8.21
N ILE A 14 -1.41 4.72 7.40
CA ILE A 14 -0.99 3.33 7.31
C ILE A 14 0.38 3.21 6.65
N TYR A 15 0.66 4.02 5.63
CA TYR A 15 1.97 4.00 4.99
C TYR A 15 3.10 4.35 5.98
N PHE A 16 2.93 5.42 6.77
CA PHE A 16 3.98 5.81 7.72
C PHE A 16 4.18 4.77 8.80
N LEU A 17 3.09 4.16 9.27
CA LEU A 17 3.18 3.08 10.25
C LEU A 17 3.88 1.86 9.65
N THR A 18 3.53 1.48 8.43
CA THR A 18 4.16 0.37 7.71
C THR A 18 5.66 0.62 7.54
N LYS A 19 6.03 1.83 7.11
CA LYS A 19 7.43 2.22 6.92
C LYS A 19 8.22 2.07 8.21
N HIS A 20 7.64 2.51 9.33
CA HIS A 20 8.29 2.39 10.63
C HIS A 20 8.59 0.93 10.96
N TYR A 21 7.61 0.05 10.80
CA TYR A 21 7.77 -1.37 11.09
C TYR A 21 8.67 -2.09 10.08
N LEU A 22 8.65 -1.66 8.81
CA LEU A 22 9.55 -2.22 7.79
C LEU A 22 11.01 -1.95 8.16
N ILE A 23 11.33 -0.71 8.52
CA ILE A 23 12.69 -0.34 8.92
C ILE A 23 13.12 -1.13 10.15
N LEU A 24 12.22 -1.22 11.14
CA LEU A 24 12.52 -1.98 12.36
C LEU A 24 12.80 -3.46 12.05
N ALA A 25 11.95 -4.06 11.21
CA ALA A 25 12.11 -5.47 10.84
C ALA A 25 13.41 -5.70 10.06
N GLU A 26 13.74 -4.78 9.15
CA GLU A 26 15.00 -4.87 8.39
C GLU A 26 16.22 -4.78 9.31
N GLU A 27 16.17 -3.90 10.30
CA GLU A 27 17.26 -3.75 11.27
C GLU A 27 17.41 -4.98 12.17
N LEU A 28 16.30 -5.61 12.52
CA LEU A 28 16.32 -6.81 13.37
C LEU A 28 16.65 -8.09 12.60
N SER A 29 16.51 -8.09 11.29
CA SER A 29 16.86 -9.23 10.45
C SER A 29 18.37 -9.42 10.43
N GLU A 30 18.84 -10.63 10.74
CA GLU A 30 20.27 -10.94 10.76
C GLU A 30 20.90 -10.85 9.38
N GLU A 31 20.11 -11.06 8.35
CA GLU A 31 20.57 -11.05 6.96
C GLU A 31 20.35 -9.72 6.28
N PHE A 32 19.77 -8.75 6.98
CA PHE A 32 19.39 -7.43 6.43
C PHE A 32 18.54 -7.54 5.18
N ASP A 33 17.72 -8.61 5.12
CA ASP A 33 16.85 -8.84 3.98
C ASP A 33 15.68 -7.85 3.95
N THR A 34 15.30 -7.46 2.75
CA THR A 34 14.07 -6.72 2.52
C THR A 34 12.95 -7.70 2.21
N PHE A 35 11.83 -7.56 2.91
CA PHE A 35 10.66 -8.36 2.64
C PHE A 35 9.93 -7.79 1.43
N LEU A 36 9.85 -8.57 0.35
CA LEU A 36 9.34 -8.06 -0.94
C LEU A 36 7.82 -7.90 -1.00
N GLN A 37 7.08 -8.61 -0.16
CA GLN A 37 5.61 -8.58 -0.25
C GLN A 37 5.02 -7.18 -0.03
N PRO A 38 5.44 -6.41 1.00
CA PRO A 38 4.97 -5.03 1.14
C PRO A 38 5.36 -4.14 -0.03
N VAL A 39 6.53 -4.38 -0.63
CA VAL A 39 6.97 -3.62 -1.81
C VAL A 39 6.02 -3.85 -2.97
N LYS A 40 5.61 -5.10 -3.20
CA LYS A 40 4.64 -5.44 -4.25
C LYS A 40 3.28 -4.80 -3.98
N GLU A 41 2.82 -4.81 -2.73
CA GLU A 41 1.56 -4.19 -2.36
C GLU A 41 1.61 -2.67 -2.58
N HIS A 42 2.72 -2.03 -2.24
CA HIS A 42 2.89 -0.59 -2.48
C HIS A 42 2.92 -0.27 -3.98
N ARG A 43 3.57 -1.12 -4.77
CA ARG A 43 3.55 -0.98 -6.23
C ARG A 43 2.13 -1.04 -6.78
N ASP A 44 1.35 -2.01 -6.30
CA ASP A 44 -0.03 -2.18 -6.74
C ASP A 44 -0.92 -1.03 -6.28
N ALA A 45 -0.70 -0.52 -5.06
CA ALA A 45 -1.38 0.68 -4.59
C ALA A 45 -1.08 1.88 -5.48
N PHE A 46 0.18 2.07 -5.83
CA PHE A 46 0.59 3.16 -6.72
C PHE A 46 -0.06 3.03 -8.10
N ASP A 47 -0.16 1.81 -8.64
CA ASP A 47 -0.82 1.58 -9.91
C ASP A 47 -2.27 2.08 -9.88
N HIS A 48 -3.01 1.75 -8.82
CA HIS A 48 -4.39 2.21 -8.69
C HIS A 48 -4.48 3.73 -8.53
N ILE A 49 -3.57 4.35 -7.78
CA ILE A 49 -3.50 5.80 -7.65
C ILE A 49 -3.23 6.45 -9.01
N ALA A 50 -2.30 5.89 -9.77
CA ALA A 50 -1.99 6.38 -11.11
C ALA A 50 -3.21 6.34 -12.02
N ARG A 51 -4.04 5.30 -11.89
CA ARG A 51 -5.30 5.19 -12.66
C ARG A 51 -6.30 6.27 -12.28
N VAL A 52 -6.31 6.69 -11.02
CA VAL A 52 -7.20 7.77 -10.55
C VAL A 52 -6.89 9.09 -11.24
N TYR A 53 -5.61 9.43 -11.32
CA TYR A 53 -5.17 10.74 -11.84
C TYR A 53 -4.76 10.71 -13.31
N GLY A 54 -4.39 9.53 -13.82
CA GLY A 54 -3.94 9.36 -15.19
C GLY A 54 -4.91 8.58 -16.07
N TYR A 55 -6.17 8.49 -15.69
CA TYR A 55 -7.15 7.66 -16.41
C TYR A 55 -7.25 8.03 -17.90
N LYS A 56 -7.05 9.30 -18.24
CA LYS A 56 -7.13 9.77 -19.63
C LYS A 56 -5.99 9.24 -20.51
N TYR A 57 -4.92 8.71 -19.91
CA TYR A 57 -3.82 8.09 -20.66
C TYR A 57 -4.04 6.60 -20.91
N LEU A 58 -5.08 6.02 -20.31
CA LEU A 58 -5.44 4.62 -20.56
C LEU A 58 -6.17 4.53 -21.91
N GLN A 59 -5.93 3.44 -22.62
CA GLN A 59 -6.57 3.22 -23.91
C GLN A 59 -7.94 2.59 -23.81
N SER A 60 -8.34 2.21 -22.61
CA SER A 60 -9.65 1.61 -22.35
C SER A 60 -10.73 2.67 -22.23
N GLU A 61 -11.92 2.37 -22.73
CA GLU A 61 -13.07 3.23 -22.54
C GLU A 61 -13.60 3.11 -21.11
N ILE A 62 -13.76 4.24 -20.44
CA ILE A 62 -14.27 4.30 -19.08
C ILE A 62 -15.68 4.91 -19.13
N LYS A 63 -16.70 4.12 -18.74
CA LYS A 63 -18.08 4.54 -18.83
C LYS A 63 -18.47 5.59 -17.79
N ASN A 64 -17.98 5.42 -16.55
CA ASN A 64 -18.26 6.35 -15.47
C ASN A 64 -16.96 6.65 -14.75
N VAL A 65 -16.43 7.84 -15.01
CA VAL A 65 -15.12 8.26 -14.49
C VAL A 65 -15.12 8.34 -12.97
N ASP A 66 -16.18 8.89 -12.36
CA ASP A 66 -16.23 9.04 -10.91
C ASP A 66 -16.23 7.69 -10.20
N VAL A 67 -17.00 6.74 -10.69
CA VAL A 67 -17.03 5.37 -10.13
C VAL A 67 -15.68 4.70 -10.31
N TYR A 68 -15.09 4.80 -11.50
CA TYR A 68 -13.79 4.21 -11.79
C TYR A 68 -12.73 4.75 -10.82
N ARG A 69 -12.68 6.07 -10.63
CA ARG A 69 -11.71 6.70 -9.75
C ARG A 69 -11.92 6.28 -8.30
N SER A 70 -13.15 6.26 -7.82
CA SER A 70 -13.47 5.86 -6.44
C SER A 70 -13.09 4.39 -6.19
N GLU A 71 -13.38 3.51 -7.15
CA GLU A 71 -13.02 2.10 -7.03
C GLU A 71 -11.51 1.91 -6.96
N ASN A 72 -10.76 2.66 -7.80
CA ASN A 72 -9.31 2.55 -7.79
C ASN A 72 -8.70 3.12 -6.49
N MET A 73 -9.24 4.23 -5.94
CA MET A 73 -8.78 4.72 -4.64
C MET A 73 -9.04 3.69 -3.54
N ASN A 74 -10.20 3.06 -3.55
CA ASN A 74 -10.54 2.02 -2.58
C ASN A 74 -9.58 0.84 -2.68
N LYS A 75 -9.23 0.42 -3.89
CA LYS A 75 -8.26 -0.67 -4.11
C LYS A 75 -6.86 -0.29 -3.62
N ALA A 76 -6.46 0.97 -3.83
CA ALA A 76 -5.19 1.48 -3.33
C ALA A 76 -5.13 1.37 -1.80
N VAL A 77 -6.18 1.79 -1.11
CA VAL A 77 -6.28 1.66 0.35
C VAL A 77 -6.12 0.20 0.76
N GLY A 78 -6.81 -0.72 0.08
CA GLY A 78 -6.71 -2.16 0.36
C GLY A 78 -5.28 -2.68 0.27
N HIS A 79 -4.55 -2.28 -0.78
CA HIS A 79 -3.15 -2.71 -0.95
C HIS A 79 -2.25 -2.13 0.15
N VAL A 80 -2.48 -0.89 0.56
CA VAL A 80 -1.70 -0.27 1.63
C VAL A 80 -1.92 -1.00 2.97
N TYR A 81 -3.18 -1.38 3.26
CA TYR A 81 -3.47 -2.18 4.44
C TYR A 81 -2.83 -3.57 4.39
N ARG A 82 -2.85 -4.22 3.23
CA ARG A 82 -2.19 -5.53 3.08
C ARG A 82 -0.68 -5.41 3.30
N ALA A 83 -0.07 -4.34 2.81
CA ALA A 83 1.35 -4.10 3.06
C ALA A 83 1.63 -3.99 4.56
N PHE A 84 0.77 -3.32 5.30
CA PHE A 84 0.90 -3.21 6.74
C PHE A 84 0.81 -4.58 7.42
N PHE A 85 -0.22 -5.37 7.10
CA PHE A 85 -0.41 -6.68 7.73
C PHE A 85 0.74 -7.64 7.40
N ASP A 86 1.21 -7.64 6.16
CA ASP A 86 2.35 -8.48 5.76
C ASP A 86 3.61 -8.08 6.53
N THR A 87 3.81 -6.77 6.73
CA THR A 87 4.95 -6.26 7.49
C THR A 87 4.86 -6.65 8.95
N ALA A 88 3.67 -6.52 9.55
CA ALA A 88 3.44 -6.90 10.95
C ALA A 88 3.71 -8.39 11.16
N ASP A 89 3.27 -9.24 10.23
CA ASP A 89 3.52 -10.68 10.30
C ASP A 89 5.03 -10.98 10.20
N TRP A 90 5.74 -10.31 9.31
CA TRP A 90 7.18 -10.49 9.17
C TRP A 90 7.92 -10.05 10.43
N LEU A 91 7.57 -8.89 10.97
CA LEU A 91 8.17 -8.39 12.21
C LEU A 91 7.92 -9.37 13.36
N SER A 92 6.69 -9.88 13.50
CA SER A 92 6.35 -10.88 14.51
C SER A 92 7.20 -12.13 14.37
N TYR A 93 7.38 -12.60 13.14
CA TYR A 93 8.21 -13.77 12.86
C TYR A 93 9.66 -13.54 13.29
N ILE A 94 10.23 -12.37 12.95
CA ILE A 94 11.60 -12.03 13.33
C ILE A 94 11.73 -11.96 14.85
N CYS A 95 10.78 -11.32 15.53
CA CYS A 95 10.80 -11.20 16.98
C CYS A 95 10.73 -12.56 17.67
N ARG A 96 9.91 -13.47 17.17
CA ARG A 96 9.82 -14.82 17.71
C ARG A 96 11.14 -15.60 17.57
N LYS A 97 11.86 -15.36 16.49
CA LYS A 97 13.16 -16.02 16.27
C LYS A 97 14.24 -15.53 17.25
N LYS A 98 14.09 -14.32 17.76
CA LYS A 98 15.09 -13.71 18.64
C LYS A 98 14.88 -14.02 20.12
N ILE A 99 13.79 -14.65 20.46
CA ILE A 99 13.51 -15.08 21.84
C ILE A 99 14.07 -16.51 22.10
#